data_46c0ab1e6134311e0d98bed233fe997c
#
_entry.id   46c0ab1e6134311e0d98bed233fe997c
#
_cell.length_a   1.000
_cell.length_b   1.000
_cell.length_c   1.000
_cell.angle_alpha   90.00
_cell.angle_beta   90.00
_cell.angle_gamma   90.00
#
_symmetry.space_group_name_H-M   'P 1'
#
loop_
_entity.id
_entity.type
_entity.pdbx_description
1 polymer ?
#
loop_
_entity_poly.entity_id
_entity_poly.type
_entity_poly.pdbx_seq_one_letter_code
_entity_poly.pdbx_strand_id
1 'polypeptide(L)'
;CKYDTFLEAFEALQIWVAQQSNRKYQGLETAFNALVAPLHNEDYNLRRDAEDFTWLCDNAAGDFPLLEQYLNHIHNDGNAPDIYEVVTGGLFETQYPLGHGQMAAIQAINQDERLIAVQGAPGTGKTTLFKSLIAQQLVARALAIADGKDQNFGMLVTSTAIKAVENIIDDLRSDPATQDLDWLWFHSGSNEQVQHELTRLEQLISRWRQESYDEQHQRDFLAVLLRHRDELNACYRAYLNEKATAIQSVVDCGLDTTNAEELPARFMVKIPLVAAQAQQLGIDVSLHHPDDLDNLTSQLELCLQELRGIKAQRLQASRIYQTLQATWPQQHDLAQILRWMDSPLRPALELHYRDYPRKGIKRHLARLFEGKYPARLQQMSLAAPEDFQHFSLSSLPHRQLAALADAGEMLSHQTDNLALLELLMHDEPDGQQEENLVSLCADIATLRKQWQQVTRAQQVMAQYQQHYPEGNWCDILRKRFIRQHREMFEAAIGYLWQEQLKRKIELEEVLTHWRALMSNRRSAGYYRWLDKLDEFYRALSLVYPVMATTLVSAWKVAGYRKLDELRGHKPW
;
A
#
# COMPACT_ATOMS: atom_id res chain seq x y z
N CYS A 1 12.65 17.96 -20.12
CA CYS A 1 12.36 18.26 -21.53
C CYS A 1 13.62 18.61 -22.29
N LYS A 2 13.65 18.29 -23.58
CA LYS A 2 14.82 18.59 -24.43
C LYS A 2 14.74 20.00 -25.02
N TYR A 3 13.58 20.63 -24.90
CA TYR A 3 13.28 21.94 -25.45
C TYR A 3 12.58 22.79 -24.39
N ASP A 4 13.01 24.04 -24.25
CA ASP A 4 12.50 24.93 -23.20
C ASP A 4 11.27 25.73 -23.66
N THR A 5 11.04 25.79 -24.98
CA THR A 5 9.90 26.49 -25.56
C THR A 5 9.28 25.69 -26.70
N PHE A 6 8.01 25.99 -27.02
CA PHE A 6 7.30 25.45 -28.19
C PHE A 6 8.04 25.75 -29.50
N LEU A 7 8.61 26.95 -29.62
CA LEU A 7 9.33 27.38 -30.81
C LEU A 7 10.56 26.49 -31.06
N GLU A 8 11.34 26.20 -30.03
CA GLU A 8 12.51 25.31 -30.13
C GLU A 8 12.12 23.88 -30.50
N ALA A 9 11.03 23.37 -29.89
CA ALA A 9 10.51 22.05 -30.25
C ALA A 9 10.01 22.00 -31.72
N PHE A 10 9.40 23.07 -32.18
CA PHE A 10 8.91 23.20 -33.53
C PHE A 10 10.06 23.33 -34.54
N GLU A 11 11.09 24.14 -34.28
CA GLU A 11 12.29 24.23 -35.08
C GLU A 11 13.03 22.89 -35.16
N ALA A 12 13.13 22.16 -34.02
CA ALA A 12 13.72 20.84 -34.00
C ALA A 12 12.91 19.81 -34.80
N LEU A 13 11.58 19.91 -34.79
CA LEU A 13 10.69 19.09 -35.62
C LEU A 13 10.88 19.41 -37.11
N GLN A 14 10.99 20.68 -37.46
CA GLN A 14 11.29 21.10 -38.85
C GLN A 14 12.62 20.54 -39.35
N ILE A 15 13.68 20.64 -38.53
CA ILE A 15 14.99 20.09 -38.83
C ILE A 15 14.92 18.57 -38.97
N TRP A 16 14.22 17.89 -38.08
CA TRP A 16 14.06 16.43 -38.12
C TRP A 16 13.29 15.97 -39.34
N VAL A 17 12.16 16.61 -39.68
CA VAL A 17 11.38 16.33 -40.89
C VAL A 17 12.22 16.58 -42.16
N ALA A 18 13.00 17.65 -42.21
CA ALA A 18 13.91 17.93 -43.33
C ALA A 18 15.01 16.87 -43.46
N GLN A 19 15.50 16.32 -42.35
CA GLN A 19 16.48 15.22 -42.31
C GLN A 19 15.88 13.88 -42.75
N GLN A 20 14.64 13.57 -42.33
CA GLN A 20 13.96 12.31 -42.66
C GLN A 20 13.32 12.31 -44.07
N SER A 21 12.96 13.45 -44.59
CA SER A 21 12.38 13.59 -45.95
C SER A 21 13.43 13.43 -47.05
N ASN A 22 14.28 12.48 -46.86
CA ASN A 22 15.20 11.90 -47.85
C ASN A 22 15.38 12.71 -49.13
N ARG A 23 16.07 13.86 -49.02
CA ARG A 23 16.77 14.60 -50.08
C ARG A 23 16.02 14.87 -51.40
N LYS A 24 14.75 14.54 -51.55
CA LYS A 24 13.98 14.78 -52.78
C LYS A 24 13.42 16.19 -52.91
N TYR A 25 13.48 16.97 -51.84
CA TYR A 25 12.97 18.33 -51.81
C TYR A 25 14.08 19.31 -51.38
N GLN A 26 15.02 19.52 -52.31
CA GLN A 26 15.91 20.68 -52.22
C GLN A 26 15.08 21.92 -52.50
N GLY A 27 14.81 22.74 -51.52
CA GLY A 27 14.06 23.99 -51.66
C GLY A 27 13.03 24.28 -50.60
N LEU A 28 12.98 23.46 -49.53
CA LEU A 28 12.11 23.68 -48.37
C LEU A 28 12.77 24.66 -47.40
N GLU A 29 12.52 25.95 -47.60
CA GLU A 29 12.99 26.96 -46.63
C GLU A 29 12.39 26.80 -45.24
N THR A 30 11.20 26.16 -45.16
CA THR A 30 10.68 25.55 -43.91
C THR A 30 9.86 24.32 -44.32
N ALA A 31 10.09 23.18 -43.64
CA ALA A 31 9.40 21.92 -43.93
C ALA A 31 7.86 22.06 -43.84
N PHE A 32 7.39 22.96 -43.02
CA PHE A 32 5.97 23.25 -42.81
C PHE A 32 5.36 24.08 -43.93
N ASN A 33 6.05 25.12 -44.39
CA ASN A 33 5.61 25.93 -45.53
C ASN A 33 5.57 25.11 -46.81
N ALA A 34 6.36 24.07 -46.93
CA ALA A 34 6.37 23.21 -48.07
C ALA A 34 5.35 22.07 -48.05
N LEU A 35 4.91 21.64 -46.90
CA LEU A 35 3.73 20.78 -46.76
C LEU A 35 2.45 21.54 -47.16
N VAL A 36 2.46 22.85 -47.04
CA VAL A 36 1.33 23.74 -47.29
C VAL A 36 1.43 24.42 -48.64
N ALA A 37 2.64 24.66 -49.20
CA ALA A 37 2.88 25.42 -50.42
C ALA A 37 2.33 24.83 -51.71
N PRO A 38 2.20 23.50 -51.92
CA PRO A 38 1.64 22.96 -53.17
C PRO A 38 0.13 22.74 -53.15
N LEU A 39 -0.55 23.20 -52.09
CA LEU A 39 -1.99 23.01 -52.02
C LEU A 39 -2.68 23.90 -53.00
N HIS A 40 -3.34 23.27 -53.99
CA HIS A 40 -4.14 23.98 -54.96
C HIS A 40 -5.13 24.91 -54.27
N ASN A 41 -5.31 26.12 -54.83
CA ASN A 41 -6.24 27.13 -54.34
C ASN A 41 -7.72 26.65 -54.18
N GLU A 42 -7.99 25.44 -54.62
CA GLU A 42 -9.32 24.81 -54.58
C GLU A 42 -9.61 24.02 -53.29
N ASP A 43 -8.57 23.65 -52.49
CA ASP A 43 -8.80 22.94 -51.25
C ASP A 43 -8.93 23.94 -50.09
N TYR A 44 -10.15 24.42 -49.89
CA TYR A 44 -10.50 25.39 -48.85
C TYR A 44 -10.13 24.91 -47.44
N ASN A 45 -10.15 23.60 -47.18
CA ASN A 45 -9.88 23.06 -45.86
C ASN A 45 -8.38 23.14 -45.53
N LEU A 46 -7.52 22.78 -46.49
CA LEU A 46 -6.07 22.81 -46.30
C LEU A 46 -5.53 24.25 -46.21
N ARG A 47 -6.13 25.19 -46.96
CA ARG A 47 -5.82 26.61 -46.81
C ARG A 47 -6.15 27.12 -45.39
N ARG A 48 -7.26 26.69 -44.83
CA ARG A 48 -7.68 27.06 -43.51
C ARG A 48 -6.79 26.47 -42.44
N ASP A 49 -6.44 25.18 -42.56
CA ASP A 49 -5.49 24.53 -41.62
C ASP A 49 -4.14 25.27 -41.65
N ALA A 50 -3.69 25.75 -42.82
CA ALA A 50 -2.49 26.55 -42.93
C ALA A 50 -2.63 27.92 -42.23
N GLU A 51 -3.79 28.58 -42.38
CA GLU A 51 -4.09 29.85 -41.72
C GLU A 51 -4.12 29.65 -40.16
N ASP A 52 -4.70 28.54 -39.70
CA ASP A 52 -4.76 28.20 -38.28
C ASP A 52 -3.37 27.90 -37.68
N PHE A 53 -2.51 27.18 -38.44
CA PHE A 53 -1.12 26.93 -38.03
C PHE A 53 -0.28 28.21 -38.06
N THR A 54 -0.45 29.07 -39.08
CA THR A 54 0.24 30.36 -39.13
C THR A 54 -0.16 31.22 -37.92
N TRP A 55 -1.44 31.24 -37.58
CA TRP A 55 -1.93 31.97 -36.40
C TRP A 55 -1.34 31.41 -35.13
N LEU A 56 -1.25 30.07 -34.95
CA LEU A 56 -0.60 29.43 -33.80
C LEU A 56 0.87 29.85 -33.71
N CYS A 57 1.59 29.86 -34.79
CA CYS A 57 3.01 30.29 -34.85
C CYS A 57 3.17 31.78 -34.45
N ASP A 58 2.30 32.64 -34.98
CA ASP A 58 2.32 34.09 -34.70
C ASP A 58 1.94 34.41 -33.25
N ASN A 59 1.21 33.51 -32.61
CA ASN A 59 0.74 33.63 -31.21
C ASN A 59 1.39 32.58 -30.29
N ALA A 60 2.55 32.07 -30.65
CA ALA A 60 3.28 31.03 -29.89
C ALA A 60 3.60 31.44 -28.43
N ALA A 61 3.58 32.74 -28.13
CA ALA A 61 3.64 33.27 -26.75
C ALA A 61 2.31 33.16 -26.01
N GLY A 62 1.24 32.68 -26.64
CA GLY A 62 -0.04 32.41 -26.02
C GLY A 62 0.03 31.20 -25.09
N ASP A 63 -0.90 31.16 -24.15
CA ASP A 63 -1.06 30.03 -23.22
C ASP A 63 -1.80 28.88 -23.93
N PHE A 64 -1.04 27.88 -24.43
CA PHE A 64 -1.56 26.67 -25.07
C PHE A 64 -1.22 25.41 -24.25
N PRO A 65 -1.71 25.26 -23.02
CA PRO A 65 -1.27 24.23 -22.09
C PRO A 65 -1.47 22.80 -22.61
N LEU A 66 -2.51 22.54 -23.38
CA LEU A 66 -2.74 21.21 -23.97
C LEU A 66 -1.71 20.88 -25.09
N LEU A 67 -1.35 21.86 -25.90
CA LEU A 67 -0.35 21.69 -26.95
C LEU A 67 1.04 21.51 -26.33
N GLU A 68 1.37 22.30 -25.31
CA GLU A 68 2.61 22.14 -24.55
C GLU A 68 2.69 20.76 -23.88
N GLN A 69 1.61 20.31 -23.25
CA GLN A 69 1.52 19.00 -22.67
C GLN A 69 1.71 17.90 -23.72
N TYR A 70 1.07 18.01 -24.88
CA TYR A 70 1.23 17.07 -25.98
C TYR A 70 2.69 16.97 -26.45
N LEU A 71 3.35 18.10 -26.67
CA LEU A 71 4.74 18.16 -27.14
C LEU A 71 5.72 17.65 -26.09
N ASN A 72 5.46 17.90 -24.80
CA ASN A 72 6.32 17.52 -23.71
C ASN A 72 6.17 16.05 -23.31
N HIS A 73 5.00 15.45 -23.50
CA HIS A 73 4.68 14.08 -23.06
C HIS A 73 4.78 13.02 -24.16
N ILE A 74 5.12 13.38 -25.40
CA ILE A 74 5.33 12.43 -26.50
C ILE A 74 6.37 11.33 -26.16
N HIS A 75 7.24 11.57 -25.17
CA HIS A 75 8.27 10.64 -24.72
C HIS A 75 8.07 10.09 -23.30
N ASN A 76 6.98 10.41 -22.63
CA ASN A 76 6.68 9.73 -21.40
C ASN A 76 6.16 8.33 -21.74
N ASP A 77 7.03 7.34 -21.54
CA ASP A 77 6.61 5.95 -21.31
C ASP A 77 5.78 5.96 -20.01
N GLY A 78 4.55 6.47 -20.11
CA GLY A 78 3.65 6.60 -19.01
C GLY A 78 3.43 5.23 -18.41
N ASN A 79 3.90 5.02 -17.20
CA ASN A 79 3.40 3.94 -16.38
C ASN A 79 1.89 4.08 -16.39
N ALA A 80 1.20 3.06 -16.93
CA ALA A 80 -0.24 3.01 -16.87
C ALA A 80 -0.64 3.28 -15.41
N PRO A 81 -1.53 4.24 -15.15
CA PRO A 81 -1.94 4.57 -13.79
C PRO A 81 -2.44 3.29 -13.11
N ASP A 82 -2.20 3.17 -11.81
CA ASP A 82 -2.67 1.99 -11.07
C ASP A 82 -4.20 1.94 -11.17
N ILE A 83 -4.71 0.90 -11.84
CA ILE A 83 -6.11 0.76 -12.31
C ILE A 83 -7.11 0.71 -11.13
N TYR A 84 -6.63 0.84 -9.89
CA TYR A 84 -7.38 0.43 -8.72
C TYR A 84 -8.07 1.56 -7.96
N GLU A 85 -7.91 2.82 -8.37
CA GLU A 85 -8.36 3.95 -7.56
C GLU A 85 -9.73 4.52 -7.92
N VAL A 86 -10.33 4.17 -9.06
CA VAL A 86 -11.54 4.85 -9.52
C VAL A 86 -12.74 3.91 -9.63
N VAL A 87 -13.76 4.22 -8.85
CA VAL A 87 -15.06 3.59 -8.95
C VAL A 87 -16.02 4.50 -9.72
N THR A 88 -15.92 4.45 -11.05
CA THR A 88 -16.91 5.10 -11.91
C THR A 88 -17.94 4.08 -12.36
N GLY A 89 -19.22 4.43 -12.19
CA GLY A 89 -20.33 3.64 -12.69
C GLY A 89 -20.59 3.91 -14.16
N GLY A 90 -21.27 2.97 -14.81
CA GLY A 90 -21.75 3.08 -16.17
C GLY A 90 -21.04 2.16 -17.15
N LEU A 91 -21.80 1.27 -17.77
CA LEU A 91 -21.34 0.37 -18.82
C LEU A 91 -22.37 0.33 -19.94
N PHE A 92 -21.92 0.58 -21.16
CA PHE A 92 -22.79 0.54 -22.32
C PHE A 92 -23.14 -0.91 -22.70
N GLU A 93 -22.14 -1.78 -22.77
CA GLU A 93 -22.29 -3.15 -23.24
C GLU A 93 -21.87 -4.15 -22.15
N THR A 94 -22.71 -5.20 -21.96
CA THR A 94 -22.46 -6.26 -20.99
C THR A 94 -21.77 -7.48 -21.57
N GLN A 95 -21.88 -7.68 -22.90
CA GLN A 95 -21.36 -8.87 -23.57
C GLN A 95 -19.82 -8.85 -23.67
N TYR A 96 -19.23 -7.68 -23.89
CA TYR A 96 -17.79 -7.49 -24.04
C TYR A 96 -17.27 -6.53 -22.96
N PRO A 97 -17.04 -7.02 -21.73
CA PRO A 97 -16.54 -6.19 -20.66
C PRO A 97 -15.14 -5.68 -20.97
N LEU A 98 -14.83 -4.47 -20.49
CA LEU A 98 -13.56 -3.81 -20.72
C LEU A 98 -12.37 -4.64 -20.22
N GLY A 99 -11.30 -4.69 -21.01
CA GLY A 99 -10.03 -5.25 -20.61
C GLY A 99 -9.19 -4.29 -19.77
N HIS A 100 -8.08 -4.78 -19.20
CA HIS A 100 -7.20 -3.98 -18.34
C HIS A 100 -6.73 -2.67 -18.96
N GLY A 101 -6.22 -2.69 -20.21
CA GLY A 101 -5.76 -1.48 -20.89
C GLY A 101 -6.86 -0.47 -21.15
N GLN A 102 -8.08 -0.93 -21.43
CA GLN A 102 -9.24 -0.05 -21.61
C GLN A 102 -9.67 0.58 -20.27
N MET A 103 -9.66 -0.18 -19.18
CA MET A 103 -9.93 0.34 -17.85
C MET A 103 -8.88 1.35 -17.41
N ALA A 104 -7.59 1.11 -17.71
CA ALA A 104 -6.53 2.05 -17.43
C ALA A 104 -6.74 3.40 -18.17
N ALA A 105 -7.15 3.35 -19.43
CA ALA A 105 -7.47 4.57 -20.17
C ALA A 105 -8.65 5.35 -19.56
N ILE A 106 -9.69 4.65 -19.14
CA ILE A 106 -10.83 5.27 -18.42
C ILE A 106 -10.38 5.92 -17.12
N GLN A 107 -9.55 5.23 -16.37
CA GLN A 107 -9.04 5.74 -15.11
C GLN A 107 -8.21 7.01 -15.32
N ALA A 108 -7.31 7.04 -16.30
CA ALA A 108 -6.53 8.22 -16.63
C ALA A 108 -7.44 9.42 -16.95
N ILE A 109 -8.53 9.19 -17.73
CA ILE A 109 -9.53 10.22 -18.02
C ILE A 109 -10.21 10.73 -16.74
N ASN A 110 -10.53 9.83 -15.81
CA ASN A 110 -11.21 10.19 -14.57
C ASN A 110 -10.28 10.85 -13.53
N GLN A 111 -8.97 10.77 -13.70
CA GLN A 111 -7.95 11.44 -12.89
C GLN A 111 -7.60 12.85 -13.38
N ASP A 112 -8.47 13.45 -14.19
CA ASP A 112 -8.27 14.78 -14.79
C ASP A 112 -7.00 14.90 -15.66
N GLU A 113 -6.49 13.79 -16.18
CA GLU A 113 -5.44 13.82 -17.19
C GLU A 113 -5.98 14.51 -18.45
N ARG A 114 -5.41 15.66 -18.78
CA ARG A 114 -5.91 16.51 -19.86
C ARG A 114 -5.66 15.94 -21.24
N LEU A 115 -4.62 15.12 -21.39
CA LEU A 115 -4.24 14.51 -22.66
C LEU A 115 -3.88 13.05 -22.47
N ILE A 116 -4.62 12.16 -23.12
CA ILE A 116 -4.43 10.71 -23.00
C ILE A 116 -4.30 10.11 -24.39
N ALA A 117 -3.19 9.44 -24.62
CA ALA A 117 -2.96 8.69 -25.85
C ALA A 117 -3.29 7.21 -25.64
N VAL A 118 -4.27 6.69 -26.38
CA VAL A 118 -4.64 5.28 -26.36
C VAL A 118 -4.22 4.61 -27.65
N GLN A 119 -3.20 3.77 -27.59
CA GLN A 119 -2.74 2.97 -28.71
C GLN A 119 -3.38 1.58 -28.68
N GLY A 120 -3.90 1.13 -29.82
CA GLY A 120 -4.47 -0.21 -29.96
C GLY A 120 -4.53 -0.65 -31.42
N ALA A 121 -4.21 -1.93 -31.68
CA ALA A 121 -4.37 -2.51 -33.00
C ALA A 121 -5.85 -2.50 -33.46
N PRO A 122 -6.16 -2.65 -34.75
CA PRO A 122 -7.52 -2.90 -35.20
C PRO A 122 -8.14 -4.11 -34.48
N GLY A 123 -9.39 -4.02 -34.06
CA GLY A 123 -10.08 -5.11 -33.32
C GLY A 123 -9.82 -5.18 -31.81
N THR A 124 -9.01 -4.30 -31.23
CA THR A 124 -8.72 -4.30 -29.78
C THR A 124 -9.82 -3.65 -28.92
N GLY A 125 -10.99 -3.35 -29.50
CA GLY A 125 -12.12 -2.81 -28.75
C GLY A 125 -12.04 -1.32 -28.43
N LYS A 126 -11.38 -0.50 -29.27
CA LYS A 126 -11.39 0.96 -29.13
C LYS A 126 -12.81 1.53 -29.12
N THR A 127 -13.70 1.04 -29.99
CA THR A 127 -15.11 1.45 -30.00
C THR A 127 -15.83 1.09 -28.71
N THR A 128 -15.56 -0.10 -28.14
CA THR A 128 -16.09 -0.51 -26.82
C THR A 128 -15.63 0.43 -25.70
N LEU A 129 -14.36 0.88 -25.75
CA LEU A 129 -13.84 1.89 -24.83
C LEU A 129 -14.63 3.20 -24.95
N PHE A 130 -14.83 3.72 -26.17
CA PHE A 130 -15.59 4.96 -26.38
C PHE A 130 -17.03 4.84 -25.89
N LYS A 131 -17.74 3.73 -26.19
CA LYS A 131 -19.08 3.48 -25.67
C LYS A 131 -19.13 3.50 -24.13
N SER A 132 -18.14 2.89 -23.49
CA SER A 132 -18.04 2.88 -22.03
C SER A 132 -17.73 4.26 -21.45
N LEU A 133 -16.91 5.07 -22.13
CA LEU A 133 -16.68 6.47 -21.75
C LEU A 133 -17.97 7.28 -21.82
N ILE A 134 -18.76 7.12 -22.88
CA ILE A 134 -20.07 7.76 -23.01
C ILE A 134 -20.97 7.40 -21.83
N ALA A 135 -21.09 6.10 -21.53
CA ALA A 135 -21.91 5.64 -20.43
C ALA A 135 -21.47 6.21 -19.09
N GLN A 136 -20.17 6.24 -18.81
CA GLN A 136 -19.64 6.79 -17.56
C GLN A 136 -19.84 8.30 -17.45
N GLN A 137 -19.64 9.04 -18.54
CA GLN A 137 -19.86 10.49 -18.55
C GLN A 137 -21.34 10.84 -18.32
N LEU A 138 -22.28 10.06 -18.86
CA LEU A 138 -23.70 10.24 -18.59
C LEU A 138 -24.06 9.98 -17.14
N VAL A 139 -23.51 8.90 -16.55
CA VAL A 139 -23.70 8.61 -15.12
C VAL A 139 -23.09 9.72 -14.25
N ALA A 140 -21.86 10.14 -14.55
CA ALA A 140 -21.18 11.22 -13.83
C ALA A 140 -21.98 12.52 -13.89
N ARG A 141 -22.52 12.85 -15.06
CA ARG A 141 -23.36 14.03 -15.24
C ARG A 141 -24.65 13.98 -14.46
N ALA A 142 -25.36 12.83 -14.50
CA ALA A 142 -26.61 12.66 -13.76
C ALA A 142 -26.37 12.86 -12.25
N LEU A 143 -25.30 12.29 -11.71
CA LEU A 143 -24.90 12.46 -10.32
C LEU A 143 -24.50 13.90 -10.01
N ALA A 144 -23.74 14.57 -10.89
CA ALA A 144 -23.33 15.95 -10.70
C ALA A 144 -24.54 16.92 -10.69
N ILE A 145 -25.51 16.70 -11.58
CA ILE A 145 -26.76 17.49 -11.59
C ILE A 145 -27.53 17.28 -10.29
N ALA A 146 -27.64 16.03 -9.82
CA ALA A 146 -28.29 15.70 -8.57
C ALA A 146 -27.63 16.38 -7.36
N ASP A 147 -26.29 16.52 -7.39
CA ASP A 147 -25.49 17.22 -6.37
C ASP A 147 -25.52 18.77 -6.55
N GLY A 148 -26.26 19.29 -7.52
CA GLY A 148 -26.30 20.74 -7.84
C GLY A 148 -25.01 21.26 -8.50
N LYS A 149 -24.18 20.39 -9.05
CA LYS A 149 -22.88 20.71 -9.69
C LYS A 149 -22.93 20.45 -11.21
N ASP A 150 -23.94 21.01 -11.90
CA ASP A 150 -24.04 20.85 -13.35
C ASP A 150 -22.84 21.48 -14.06
N GLN A 151 -22.06 20.64 -14.74
CA GLN A 151 -20.89 21.01 -15.54
C GLN A 151 -21.12 20.65 -17.00
N ASN A 152 -20.22 21.09 -17.88
CA ASN A 152 -20.24 20.67 -19.27
C ASN A 152 -19.63 19.27 -19.40
N PHE A 153 -20.46 18.27 -19.63
CA PHE A 153 -20.06 16.87 -19.87
C PHE A 153 -20.15 16.52 -21.37
N GLY A 154 -20.14 17.50 -22.27
CA GLY A 154 -20.19 17.25 -23.70
C GLY A 154 -18.92 16.57 -24.21
N MET A 155 -19.10 15.58 -25.08
CA MET A 155 -18.02 14.86 -25.73
C MET A 155 -18.02 15.20 -27.23
N LEU A 156 -16.87 15.68 -27.74
CA LEU A 156 -16.66 15.88 -29.15
C LEU A 156 -15.82 14.72 -29.72
N VAL A 157 -16.44 13.86 -30.52
CA VAL A 157 -15.79 12.74 -31.18
C VAL A 157 -15.41 13.14 -32.60
N THR A 158 -14.11 13.12 -32.89
CA THR A 158 -13.61 13.50 -34.21
C THR A 158 -12.73 12.43 -34.85
N SER A 159 -12.75 12.34 -36.18
CA SER A 159 -11.84 11.51 -36.95
C SER A 159 -11.54 12.18 -38.29
N THR A 160 -10.41 11.86 -38.88
CA THR A 160 -10.10 12.25 -40.27
C THR A 160 -10.95 11.48 -41.27
N ALA A 161 -11.41 10.27 -40.91
CA ALA A 161 -12.24 9.42 -41.76
C ALA A 161 -13.72 9.48 -41.32
N ILE A 162 -14.59 9.89 -42.24
CA ILE A 162 -16.06 9.93 -42.03
C ILE A 162 -16.58 8.57 -41.53
N LYS A 163 -16.13 7.49 -42.18
CA LYS A 163 -16.59 6.13 -41.83
C LYS A 163 -16.27 5.71 -40.38
N ALA A 164 -15.17 6.21 -39.81
CA ALA A 164 -14.84 5.94 -38.42
C ALA A 164 -15.82 6.62 -37.43
N VAL A 165 -16.27 7.83 -37.79
CA VAL A 165 -17.30 8.54 -37.01
C VAL A 165 -18.65 7.85 -37.15
N GLU A 166 -19.04 7.48 -38.38
CA GLU A 166 -20.28 6.74 -38.67
C GLU A 166 -20.37 5.43 -37.90
N ASN A 167 -19.28 4.64 -37.85
CA ASN A 167 -19.28 3.37 -37.13
C ASN A 167 -19.63 3.55 -35.65
N ILE A 168 -19.14 4.62 -35.00
CA ILE A 168 -19.48 4.87 -33.58
C ILE A 168 -20.97 5.20 -33.44
N ILE A 169 -21.50 6.03 -34.33
CA ILE A 169 -22.91 6.41 -34.31
C ILE A 169 -23.81 5.19 -34.64
N ASP A 170 -23.41 4.38 -35.62
CA ASP A 170 -24.16 3.19 -36.00
C ASP A 170 -24.20 2.15 -34.86
N ASP A 171 -23.08 2.01 -34.13
CA ASP A 171 -23.04 1.19 -32.92
C ASP A 171 -24.01 1.71 -31.84
N LEU A 172 -24.04 3.05 -31.61
CA LEU A 172 -25.00 3.65 -30.66
C LEU A 172 -26.45 3.46 -31.12
N ARG A 173 -26.74 3.53 -32.41
CA ARG A 173 -28.08 3.29 -32.95
C ARG A 173 -28.53 1.84 -32.88
N SER A 174 -27.60 0.91 -32.93
CA SER A 174 -27.89 -0.52 -32.90
C SER A 174 -28.07 -1.11 -31.50
N ASP A 175 -27.63 -0.41 -30.46
CA ASP A 175 -27.78 -0.89 -29.08
C ASP A 175 -29.22 -0.69 -28.59
N PRO A 176 -29.85 -1.76 -28.04
CA PRO A 176 -31.23 -1.72 -27.56
C PRO A 176 -31.53 -0.64 -26.53
N ALA A 177 -30.54 -0.21 -25.75
CA ALA A 177 -30.74 0.82 -24.74
C ALA A 177 -30.70 2.25 -25.28
N THR A 178 -30.13 2.44 -26.47
CA THR A 178 -29.91 3.78 -27.04
C THR A 178 -30.57 3.97 -28.41
N GLN A 179 -31.05 2.91 -29.05
CA GLN A 179 -31.66 2.97 -30.40
C GLN A 179 -32.77 4.02 -30.53
N ASP A 180 -33.56 4.19 -29.46
CA ASP A 180 -34.70 5.13 -29.43
C ASP A 180 -34.35 6.50 -28.82
N LEU A 181 -33.04 6.73 -28.55
CA LEU A 181 -32.57 7.98 -27.93
C LEU A 181 -32.09 8.99 -28.99
N ASP A 182 -33.02 9.73 -29.56
CA ASP A 182 -32.72 10.72 -30.60
C ASP A 182 -31.85 11.89 -30.09
N TRP A 183 -31.75 12.07 -28.80
CA TRP A 183 -30.99 13.14 -28.15
C TRP A 183 -29.56 12.77 -27.76
N LEU A 184 -29.20 11.49 -27.75
CA LEU A 184 -27.90 11.07 -27.20
C LEU A 184 -26.70 11.55 -28.04
N TRP A 185 -26.87 11.71 -29.34
CA TRP A 185 -25.80 12.11 -30.25
C TRP A 185 -26.27 13.08 -31.33
N PHE A 186 -25.34 13.93 -31.75
CA PHE A 186 -25.48 14.74 -32.94
C PHE A 186 -24.37 14.38 -33.94
N HIS A 187 -24.72 14.06 -35.16
CA HIS A 187 -23.77 13.72 -36.21
C HIS A 187 -23.66 14.87 -37.21
N SER A 188 -22.45 15.43 -37.35
CA SER A 188 -22.13 16.49 -38.30
C SER A 188 -21.01 16.01 -39.25
N GLY A 189 -21.06 16.47 -40.47
CA GLY A 189 -20.06 16.16 -41.48
C GLY A 189 -20.43 16.87 -42.77
N SER A 190 -21.19 16.22 -43.64
CA SER A 190 -21.74 16.81 -44.84
C SER A 190 -22.93 17.74 -44.55
N ASN A 191 -23.25 18.63 -45.48
CA ASN A 191 -24.45 19.47 -45.33
C ASN A 191 -25.73 18.62 -45.27
N GLU A 192 -25.77 17.50 -45.96
CA GLU A 192 -26.89 16.56 -45.94
C GLU A 192 -27.09 15.93 -44.55
N GLN A 193 -26.00 15.47 -43.94
CA GLN A 193 -26.05 14.96 -42.55
C GLN A 193 -26.53 16.01 -41.56
N VAL A 194 -26.04 17.26 -41.67
CA VAL A 194 -26.51 18.36 -40.83
C VAL A 194 -28.01 18.61 -41.03
N GLN A 195 -28.54 18.58 -42.23
CA GLN A 195 -29.98 18.77 -42.48
C GLN A 195 -30.79 17.61 -41.90
N HIS A 196 -30.32 16.39 -42.02
CA HIS A 196 -30.96 15.24 -41.39
C HIS A 196 -31.02 15.39 -39.86
N GLU A 197 -29.93 15.77 -39.21
CA GLU A 197 -29.88 15.98 -37.77
C GLU A 197 -30.74 17.16 -37.30
N LEU A 198 -30.84 18.24 -38.08
CA LEU A 198 -31.75 19.34 -37.79
C LEU A 198 -33.23 18.92 -37.84
N THR A 199 -33.57 17.95 -38.71
CA THR A 199 -34.92 17.35 -38.74
C THR A 199 -35.19 16.52 -37.46
N ARG A 200 -34.21 15.74 -37.00
CA ARG A 200 -34.30 15.00 -35.72
C ARG A 200 -34.46 15.95 -34.53
N LEU A 201 -33.79 17.10 -34.56
CA LEU A 201 -33.93 18.12 -33.54
C LEU A 201 -35.39 18.65 -33.46
N GLU A 202 -36.07 18.83 -34.59
CA GLU A 202 -37.48 19.22 -34.63
C GLU A 202 -38.38 18.14 -34.04
N GLN A 203 -38.07 16.88 -34.28
CA GLN A 203 -38.77 15.74 -33.67
C GLN A 203 -38.58 15.69 -32.16
N LEU A 204 -37.35 15.92 -31.67
CA LEU A 204 -37.04 15.98 -30.26
C LEU A 204 -37.81 17.10 -29.55
N ILE A 205 -37.85 18.32 -30.11
CA ILE A 205 -38.63 19.43 -29.57
C ILE A 205 -40.13 19.08 -29.54
N SER A 206 -40.64 18.43 -30.58
CA SER A 206 -42.02 17.98 -30.64
C SER A 206 -42.34 16.97 -29.55
N ARG A 207 -41.43 16.06 -29.27
CA ARG A 207 -41.53 15.09 -28.18
C ARG A 207 -41.54 15.77 -26.81
N TRP A 208 -40.66 16.74 -26.55
CA TRP A 208 -40.69 17.52 -25.30
C TRP A 208 -42.01 18.26 -25.06
N ARG A 209 -42.65 18.71 -26.13
CA ARG A 209 -43.93 19.37 -26.01
C ARG A 209 -45.07 18.41 -25.65
N GLN A 210 -44.95 17.13 -26.05
CA GLN A 210 -45.93 16.10 -25.76
C GLN A 210 -45.76 15.48 -24.39
N GLU A 211 -44.52 15.38 -23.91
CA GLU A 211 -44.18 14.76 -22.62
C GLU A 211 -44.12 15.82 -21.51
N SER A 212 -44.47 15.43 -20.31
CA SER A 212 -44.35 16.24 -19.12
C SER A 212 -43.30 15.71 -18.18
N TYR A 213 -42.62 16.61 -17.48
CA TYR A 213 -41.70 16.27 -16.42
C TYR A 213 -42.41 15.50 -15.31
N ASP A 214 -41.81 14.41 -14.85
CA ASP A 214 -42.28 13.61 -13.73
C ASP A 214 -41.19 13.52 -12.65
N GLU A 215 -41.43 14.24 -11.55
CA GLU A 215 -40.50 14.32 -10.42
C GLU A 215 -40.29 12.96 -9.74
N GLN A 216 -41.35 12.12 -9.68
CA GLN A 216 -41.24 10.82 -9.03
C GLN A 216 -40.35 9.90 -9.84
N HIS A 217 -40.53 9.82 -11.15
CA HIS A 217 -39.65 9.06 -12.02
C HIS A 217 -38.19 9.53 -11.93
N GLN A 218 -37.96 10.85 -11.87
CA GLN A 218 -36.60 11.37 -11.70
C GLN A 218 -35.98 10.91 -10.39
N ARG A 219 -36.73 10.93 -9.29
CA ARG A 219 -36.28 10.43 -7.98
C ARG A 219 -35.99 8.93 -7.99
N ASP A 220 -36.82 8.15 -8.67
CA ASP A 220 -36.64 6.69 -8.77
C ASP A 220 -35.34 6.35 -9.51
N PHE A 221 -35.06 7.03 -10.63
CA PHE A 221 -33.77 6.89 -11.34
C PHE A 221 -32.58 7.29 -10.47
N LEU A 222 -32.69 8.41 -9.76
CA LEU A 222 -31.63 8.85 -8.85
C LEU A 222 -31.40 7.83 -7.73
N ALA A 223 -32.45 7.24 -7.17
CA ALA A 223 -32.32 6.24 -6.13
C ALA A 223 -31.54 4.98 -6.61
N VAL A 224 -31.79 4.56 -7.86
CA VAL A 224 -31.00 3.47 -8.48
C VAL A 224 -29.53 3.85 -8.63
N LEU A 225 -29.23 5.06 -9.13
CA LEU A 225 -27.87 5.56 -9.29
C LEU A 225 -27.12 5.60 -7.96
N LEU A 226 -27.73 6.18 -6.93
CA LEU A 226 -27.11 6.33 -5.62
C LEU A 226 -26.88 4.98 -4.95
N ARG A 227 -27.86 4.08 -5.01
CA ARG A 227 -27.72 2.72 -4.46
C ARG A 227 -26.52 2.01 -5.05
N HIS A 228 -26.42 1.93 -6.38
CA HIS A 228 -25.32 1.19 -7.02
C HIS A 228 -23.97 1.89 -6.84
N ARG A 229 -23.93 3.22 -6.85
CA ARG A 229 -22.72 3.98 -6.51
C ARG A 229 -22.22 3.62 -5.11
N ASP A 230 -23.12 3.59 -4.14
CA ASP A 230 -22.78 3.31 -2.75
C ASP A 230 -22.35 1.84 -2.55
N GLU A 231 -22.99 0.89 -3.24
CA GLU A 231 -22.59 -0.52 -3.29
C GLU A 231 -21.17 -0.69 -3.87
N LEU A 232 -20.90 -0.05 -5.00
CA LEU A 232 -19.57 -0.07 -5.64
C LEU A 232 -18.51 0.55 -4.74
N ASN A 233 -18.78 1.71 -4.16
CA ASN A 233 -17.86 2.41 -3.27
C ASN A 233 -17.60 1.62 -1.98
N ALA A 234 -18.62 0.97 -1.42
CA ALA A 234 -18.46 0.12 -0.24
C ALA A 234 -17.57 -1.09 -0.54
N CYS A 235 -17.81 -1.77 -1.67
CA CYS A 235 -17.00 -2.90 -2.10
C CYS A 235 -15.55 -2.48 -2.39
N TYR A 236 -15.34 -1.35 -3.06
CA TYR A 236 -14.01 -0.83 -3.36
C TYR A 236 -13.21 -0.51 -2.10
N ARG A 237 -13.84 0.17 -1.13
CA ARG A 237 -13.20 0.47 0.16
C ARG A 237 -12.84 -0.81 0.92
N ALA A 238 -13.73 -1.80 0.93
CA ALA A 238 -13.45 -3.09 1.55
C ALA A 238 -12.26 -3.77 0.87
N TYR A 239 -12.24 -3.83 -0.47
CA TYR A 239 -11.15 -4.37 -1.25
C TYR A 239 -9.81 -3.68 -0.93
N LEU A 240 -9.77 -2.34 -0.92
CA LEU A 240 -8.55 -1.60 -0.61
C LEU A 240 -8.05 -1.85 0.80
N ASN A 241 -8.96 -1.87 1.79
CA ASN A 241 -8.61 -2.12 3.18
C ASN A 241 -8.06 -3.53 3.39
N GLU A 242 -8.69 -4.54 2.80
CA GLU A 242 -8.23 -5.91 2.89
C GLU A 242 -6.91 -6.10 2.15
N LYS A 243 -6.76 -5.52 0.97
CA LYS A 243 -5.49 -5.52 0.21
C LYS A 243 -4.36 -4.86 1.00
N ALA A 244 -4.60 -3.66 1.55
CA ALA A 244 -3.62 -2.96 2.36
C ALA A 244 -3.23 -3.76 3.61
N THR A 245 -4.21 -4.36 4.29
CA THR A 245 -3.98 -5.21 5.46
C THR A 245 -3.14 -6.44 5.09
N ALA A 246 -3.45 -7.09 3.96
CA ALA A 246 -2.69 -8.25 3.48
C ALA A 246 -1.24 -7.88 3.13
N ILE A 247 -1.02 -6.80 2.41
CA ILE A 247 0.32 -6.30 2.07
C ILE A 247 1.08 -5.91 3.35
N GLN A 248 0.45 -5.15 4.26
CA GLN A 248 1.08 -4.72 5.50
C GLN A 248 1.50 -5.90 6.37
N SER A 249 0.69 -6.95 6.44
CA SER A 249 1.04 -8.16 7.18
C SER A 249 2.31 -8.84 6.67
N VAL A 250 2.58 -8.79 5.36
CA VAL A 250 3.81 -9.30 4.74
C VAL A 250 5.00 -8.41 5.11
N VAL A 251 4.83 -7.10 5.02
CA VAL A 251 5.87 -6.12 5.38
C VAL A 251 6.26 -6.23 6.85
N ASP A 252 5.28 -6.42 7.74
CA ASP A 252 5.49 -6.53 9.19
C ASP A 252 6.32 -7.77 9.60
N CYS A 253 6.47 -8.75 8.71
CA CYS A 253 7.36 -9.90 8.94
C CYS A 253 8.85 -9.50 8.95
N GLY A 254 9.22 -8.33 8.41
CA GLY A 254 10.60 -7.85 8.34
C GLY A 254 11.54 -8.77 7.57
N LEU A 255 11.00 -9.48 6.57
CA LEU A 255 11.73 -10.33 5.64
C LEU A 255 11.85 -9.61 4.29
N ASP A 256 12.96 -9.80 3.60
CA ASP A 256 13.23 -9.15 2.31
C ASP A 256 12.42 -9.80 1.18
N THR A 257 11.11 -9.65 1.25
CA THR A 257 10.14 -10.06 0.22
C THR A 257 8.82 -9.33 0.39
N THR A 258 8.15 -9.08 -0.73
CA THR A 258 6.77 -8.59 -0.78
C THR A 258 5.78 -9.71 -1.10
N ASN A 259 6.28 -10.92 -1.35
CA ASN A 259 5.47 -12.09 -1.70
C ASN A 259 5.24 -12.99 -0.48
N ALA A 260 3.99 -13.15 -0.07
CA ALA A 260 3.62 -14.00 1.07
C ALA A 260 4.00 -15.48 0.89
N GLU A 261 4.07 -15.99 -0.33
CA GLU A 261 4.46 -17.38 -0.62
C GLU A 261 5.95 -17.62 -0.36
N GLU A 262 6.78 -16.58 -0.47
CA GLU A 262 8.21 -16.67 -0.21
C GLU A 262 8.57 -16.54 1.28
N LEU A 263 7.66 -16.01 2.11
CA LEU A 263 7.92 -15.73 3.52
C LEU A 263 8.47 -16.95 4.29
N PRO A 264 7.89 -18.17 4.18
CA PRO A 264 8.43 -19.33 4.86
C PRO A 264 9.86 -19.66 4.41
N ALA A 265 10.13 -19.61 3.11
CA ALA A 265 11.47 -19.90 2.57
C ALA A 265 12.50 -18.88 3.07
N ARG A 266 12.15 -17.59 3.10
CA ARG A 266 13.02 -16.53 3.63
C ARG A 266 13.26 -16.67 5.14
N PHE A 267 12.23 -17.09 5.87
CA PHE A 267 12.37 -17.37 7.29
C PHE A 267 13.26 -18.58 7.57
N MET A 268 13.10 -19.66 6.81
CA MET A 268 13.85 -20.92 7.00
C MET A 268 15.37 -20.75 6.88
N VAL A 269 15.85 -19.74 6.17
CA VAL A 269 17.30 -19.42 6.09
C VAL A 269 17.89 -19.07 7.47
N LYS A 270 17.07 -18.58 8.41
CA LYS A 270 17.51 -18.20 9.76
C LYS A 270 17.64 -19.38 10.72
N ILE A 271 16.93 -20.47 10.48
CA ILE A 271 16.94 -21.67 11.36
C ILE A 271 18.34 -22.30 11.48
N PRO A 272 19.09 -22.55 10.39
CA PRO A 272 20.44 -23.12 10.49
C PRO A 272 21.42 -22.24 11.26
N LEU A 273 21.24 -20.91 11.24
CA LEU A 273 22.13 -20.00 11.97
C LEU A 273 21.97 -20.19 13.48
N VAL A 274 20.74 -20.31 13.94
CA VAL A 274 20.45 -20.57 15.37
C VAL A 274 20.88 -21.98 15.78
N ALA A 275 20.70 -22.98 14.91
CA ALA A 275 21.19 -24.32 15.14
C ALA A 275 22.73 -24.34 15.33
N ALA A 276 23.46 -23.62 14.48
CA ALA A 276 24.91 -23.50 14.59
C ALA A 276 25.33 -22.80 15.89
N GLN A 277 24.63 -21.77 16.32
CA GLN A 277 24.87 -21.10 17.62
C GLN A 277 24.63 -22.05 18.80
N ALA A 278 23.54 -22.82 18.77
CA ALA A 278 23.25 -23.82 19.80
C ALA A 278 24.33 -24.89 19.89
N GLN A 279 24.80 -25.41 18.74
CA GLN A 279 25.88 -26.38 18.67
C GLN A 279 27.21 -25.85 19.22
N GLN A 280 27.55 -24.58 18.97
CA GLN A 280 28.73 -23.93 19.56
C GLN A 280 28.67 -23.87 21.09
N LEU A 281 27.48 -23.87 21.66
CA LEU A 281 27.25 -23.91 23.11
C LEU A 281 27.13 -25.34 23.65
N GLY A 282 27.40 -26.36 22.82
CA GLY A 282 27.36 -27.75 23.23
C GLY A 282 25.97 -28.38 23.28
N ILE A 283 24.96 -27.69 22.68
CA ILE A 283 23.59 -28.21 22.64
C ILE A 283 23.38 -28.92 21.32
N ASP A 284 23.17 -30.22 21.37
CA ASP A 284 22.95 -31.07 20.18
C ASP A 284 21.47 -30.96 19.78
N VAL A 285 21.20 -30.18 18.73
CA VAL A 285 19.84 -29.93 18.22
C VAL A 285 19.82 -30.05 16.71
N SER A 286 18.91 -30.84 16.19
CA SER A 286 18.55 -30.87 14.78
C SER A 286 17.30 -30.01 14.57
N LEU A 287 17.47 -28.77 14.05
CA LEU A 287 16.39 -27.84 13.73
C LEU A 287 16.09 -27.95 12.21
N HIS A 288 14.93 -28.49 11.88
CA HIS A 288 14.46 -28.64 10.49
C HIS A 288 13.17 -27.86 10.23
N HIS A 289 12.41 -27.58 11.29
CA HIS A 289 11.12 -26.88 11.20
C HIS A 289 11.03 -25.77 12.26
N PRO A 290 10.29 -24.69 12.00
CA PRO A 290 10.10 -23.63 13.01
C PRO A 290 9.48 -24.10 14.34
N ASP A 291 8.71 -25.18 14.33
CA ASP A 291 8.13 -25.78 15.54
C ASP A 291 9.21 -26.43 16.44
N ASP A 292 10.37 -26.77 15.89
CA ASP A 292 11.50 -27.29 16.66
C ASP A 292 12.08 -26.22 17.61
N LEU A 293 11.82 -24.93 17.35
CA LEU A 293 12.23 -23.82 18.21
C LEU A 293 11.64 -23.90 19.63
N ASP A 294 10.46 -24.49 19.78
CA ASP A 294 9.83 -24.68 21.09
C ASP A 294 10.59 -25.71 21.92
N ASN A 295 11.03 -26.78 21.30
CA ASN A 295 11.85 -27.81 21.95
C ASN A 295 13.23 -27.25 22.34
N LEU A 296 13.86 -26.49 21.42
CA LEU A 296 15.13 -25.83 21.71
C LEU A 296 14.99 -24.82 22.87
N THR A 297 13.91 -24.04 22.89
CA THR A 297 13.65 -23.11 24.00
C THR A 297 13.60 -23.85 25.33
N SER A 298 12.87 -24.96 25.40
CA SER A 298 12.75 -25.76 26.61
C SER A 298 14.09 -26.35 27.08
N GLN A 299 14.92 -26.81 26.15
CA GLN A 299 16.27 -27.32 26.46
C GLN A 299 17.19 -26.20 26.97
N LEU A 300 17.16 -25.02 26.35
CA LEU A 300 17.94 -23.86 26.79
C LEU A 300 17.53 -23.35 28.16
N GLU A 301 16.23 -23.30 28.45
CA GLU A 301 15.71 -22.93 29.77
C GLU A 301 16.20 -23.91 30.86
N LEU A 302 16.23 -25.20 30.55
CA LEU A 302 16.77 -26.23 31.43
C LEU A 302 18.27 -26.01 31.70
N CYS A 303 19.07 -25.83 30.61
CA CYS A 303 20.49 -25.55 30.76
C CYS A 303 20.79 -24.26 31.54
N LEU A 304 20.00 -23.20 31.32
CA LEU A 304 20.11 -21.97 32.11
C LEU A 304 19.75 -22.16 33.58
N GLN A 305 18.72 -22.97 33.86
CA GLN A 305 18.33 -23.31 35.23
C GLN A 305 19.44 -24.08 35.92
N GLU A 306 20.04 -25.06 35.25
CA GLU A 306 21.16 -25.83 35.79
C GLU A 306 22.38 -24.94 36.08
N LEU A 307 22.79 -24.08 35.11
CA LEU A 307 23.89 -23.14 35.31
C LEU A 307 23.65 -22.16 36.46
N ARG A 308 22.45 -21.61 36.54
CA ARG A 308 22.08 -20.72 37.67
C ARG A 308 22.06 -21.45 38.98
N GLY A 309 21.63 -22.74 38.99
CA GLY A 309 21.72 -23.62 40.13
C GLY A 309 23.16 -23.80 40.59
N ILE A 310 24.07 -24.14 39.66
CA ILE A 310 25.50 -24.28 39.94
C ILE A 310 26.10 -22.97 40.46
N LYS A 311 25.81 -21.84 39.85
CA LYS A 311 26.27 -20.51 40.33
C LYS A 311 25.77 -20.18 41.74
N ALA A 312 24.49 -20.44 42.00
CA ALA A 312 23.92 -20.22 43.31
C ALA A 312 24.59 -21.09 44.39
N GLN A 313 24.85 -22.38 44.05
CA GLN A 313 25.56 -23.29 44.91
C GLN A 313 27.01 -22.82 45.16
N ARG A 314 27.73 -22.37 44.12
CA ARG A 314 29.08 -21.80 44.26
C ARG A 314 29.11 -20.54 45.14
N LEU A 315 28.13 -19.66 44.93
CA LEU A 315 28.01 -18.45 45.75
C LEU A 315 27.78 -18.81 47.24
N GLN A 316 26.96 -19.83 47.53
CA GLN A 316 26.76 -20.36 48.87
C GLN A 316 28.05 -20.97 49.42
N ALA A 317 28.74 -21.80 48.63
CA ALA A 317 30.02 -22.40 48.99
C ALA A 317 31.09 -21.32 49.31
N SER A 318 31.17 -20.28 48.44
CA SER A 318 32.09 -19.16 48.64
C SER A 318 31.79 -18.39 49.93
N ARG A 319 30.53 -18.17 50.26
CA ARG A 319 30.15 -17.53 51.55
C ARG A 319 30.54 -18.40 52.75
N ILE A 320 30.32 -19.71 52.67
CA ILE A 320 30.75 -20.65 53.72
C ILE A 320 32.27 -20.62 53.89
N TYR A 321 33.00 -20.71 52.77
CA TYR A 321 34.45 -20.63 52.74
C TYR A 321 35.00 -19.32 53.33
N GLN A 322 34.47 -18.18 52.92
CA GLN A 322 34.84 -16.87 53.49
C GLN A 322 34.59 -16.79 54.99
N THR A 323 33.47 -17.34 55.45
CA THR A 323 33.14 -17.40 56.89
C THR A 323 34.15 -18.27 57.66
N LEU A 324 34.48 -19.44 57.11
CA LEU A 324 35.49 -20.32 57.68
C LEU A 324 36.88 -19.66 57.71
N GLN A 325 37.28 -19.04 56.59
CA GLN A 325 38.56 -18.35 56.50
C GLN A 325 38.68 -17.16 57.43
N ALA A 326 37.61 -16.38 57.64
CA ALA A 326 37.59 -15.26 58.55
C ALA A 326 37.62 -15.70 60.03
N THR A 327 37.16 -16.91 60.34
CA THR A 327 37.14 -17.44 61.70
C THR A 327 38.35 -18.31 62.03
N TRP A 328 39.03 -18.80 60.99
CA TRP A 328 40.23 -19.58 61.14
C TRP A 328 41.45 -18.71 61.46
N PRO A 329 42.25 -19.00 62.49
CA PRO A 329 43.34 -18.13 62.93
C PRO A 329 44.59 -18.11 62.01
N GLN A 330 44.66 -18.99 61.06
CA GLN A 330 45.72 -19.02 60.05
C GLN A 330 45.08 -19.05 58.65
N GLN A 331 45.77 -18.49 57.67
CA GLN A 331 45.30 -18.56 56.27
C GLN A 331 45.52 -19.97 55.73
N HIS A 332 44.49 -20.77 55.70
CA HIS A 332 44.45 -22.07 55.10
C HIS A 332 43.77 -22.02 53.73
N ASP A 333 44.28 -22.83 52.80
CA ASP A 333 43.59 -23.03 51.55
C ASP A 333 42.36 -23.91 51.67
N LEU A 334 41.53 -23.98 50.63
CA LEU A 334 40.29 -24.76 50.62
C LEU A 334 40.57 -26.25 50.87
N ALA A 335 41.66 -26.80 50.33
CA ALA A 335 42.05 -28.20 50.51
C ALA A 335 42.37 -28.55 51.96
N GLN A 336 42.99 -27.61 52.66
CA GLN A 336 43.25 -27.78 54.13
C GLN A 336 41.95 -27.73 54.92
N ILE A 337 41.02 -26.87 54.59
CA ILE A 337 39.70 -26.78 55.24
C ILE A 337 38.92 -28.08 54.99
N LEU A 338 38.91 -28.63 53.78
CA LEU A 338 38.27 -29.91 53.48
C LEU A 338 38.87 -31.07 54.28
N ARG A 339 40.24 -31.18 54.37
CA ARG A 339 40.90 -32.19 55.21
C ARG A 339 40.51 -32.04 56.67
N TRP A 340 40.38 -30.83 57.18
CA TRP A 340 39.92 -30.59 58.54
C TRP A 340 38.50 -31.07 58.73
N MET A 341 37.60 -30.82 57.79
CA MET A 341 36.21 -31.26 57.87
C MET A 341 36.07 -32.79 57.94
N ASP A 342 36.95 -33.53 57.28
CA ASP A 342 36.98 -34.98 57.36
C ASP A 342 37.70 -35.51 58.58
N SER A 343 38.28 -34.66 59.36
CA SER A 343 39.03 -35.04 60.52
C SER A 343 38.13 -35.33 61.73
N PRO A 344 38.58 -36.16 62.69
CA PRO A 344 37.83 -36.42 63.98
C PRO A 344 37.69 -35.17 64.88
N LEU A 345 38.40 -34.08 64.52
CA LEU A 345 38.31 -32.80 65.24
C LEU A 345 36.96 -32.14 65.08
N ARG A 346 36.36 -32.23 63.92
CA ARG A 346 35.06 -31.62 63.63
C ARG A 346 33.93 -32.11 64.52
N PRO A 347 33.61 -33.40 64.60
CA PRO A 347 32.55 -33.89 65.50
C PRO A 347 32.83 -33.57 66.93
N ALA A 348 34.10 -33.56 67.36
CA ALA A 348 34.47 -33.21 68.69
C ALA A 348 34.25 -31.72 69.05
N LEU A 349 34.54 -30.81 68.12
CA LEU A 349 34.23 -29.38 68.20
C LEU A 349 32.72 -29.12 68.20
N GLU A 350 31.98 -29.78 67.36
CA GLU A 350 30.53 -29.70 67.32
C GLU A 350 29.88 -30.14 68.65
N LEU A 351 30.34 -31.27 69.14
CA LEU A 351 29.88 -31.76 70.47
C LEU A 351 30.21 -30.79 71.61
N HIS A 352 31.41 -30.22 71.58
CA HIS A 352 31.86 -29.26 72.59
C HIS A 352 30.99 -27.98 72.59
N TYR A 353 30.68 -27.47 71.40
CA TYR A 353 29.91 -26.23 71.21
C TYR A 353 28.42 -26.42 71.31
N ARG A 354 27.89 -27.59 71.02
CA ARG A 354 26.50 -27.94 71.34
C ARG A 354 26.20 -27.83 72.81
N ASP A 355 27.15 -28.26 73.62
CA ASP A 355 27.01 -28.24 75.09
C ASP A 355 27.36 -26.90 75.74
N TYR A 356 27.94 -25.95 74.89
CA TYR A 356 28.33 -24.64 75.40
C TYR A 356 27.15 -23.64 75.32
N PRO A 357 26.77 -23.00 76.45
CA PRO A 357 25.60 -22.14 76.48
C PRO A 357 25.83 -20.83 75.69
N ARG A 358 25.11 -20.66 74.57
CA ARG A 358 25.26 -19.53 73.61
C ARG A 358 24.55 -18.26 74.08
N LYS A 359 23.52 -18.33 74.94
CA LYS A 359 22.70 -17.16 75.31
C LYS A 359 22.35 -17.19 76.82
N GLY A 360 22.11 -16.01 77.44
CA GLY A 360 21.59 -15.83 78.78
C GLY A 360 22.59 -15.97 79.92
N ILE A 361 22.08 -16.07 81.14
CA ILE A 361 22.87 -16.13 82.41
C ILE A 361 23.82 -17.36 82.42
N LYS A 362 23.43 -18.44 81.77
CA LYS A 362 24.27 -19.65 81.65
C LYS A 362 25.58 -19.39 80.91
N ARG A 363 25.61 -18.44 79.97
CA ARG A 363 26.80 -17.99 79.26
C ARG A 363 27.78 -17.27 80.20
N HIS A 364 27.29 -16.45 81.11
CA HIS A 364 28.13 -15.75 82.10
C HIS A 364 28.69 -16.74 83.15
N LEU A 365 27.91 -17.71 83.58
CA LEU A 365 28.38 -18.76 84.48
C LEU A 365 29.42 -19.67 83.80
N ALA A 366 29.23 -20.03 82.56
CA ALA A 366 30.20 -20.80 81.76
C ALA A 366 31.57 -20.09 81.65
N ARG A 367 31.59 -18.75 81.55
CA ARG A 367 32.83 -17.93 81.57
C ARG A 367 33.58 -18.02 82.89
N LEU A 368 32.90 -18.18 84.02
CA LEU A 368 33.50 -18.32 85.33
C LEU A 368 34.19 -19.68 85.54
N PHE A 369 33.79 -20.71 84.78
CA PHE A 369 34.37 -22.05 84.78
C PHE A 369 35.21 -22.40 83.57
N GLU A 370 35.73 -21.39 82.86
CA GLU A 370 36.52 -21.57 81.61
C GLU A 370 37.75 -22.47 81.77
N GLY A 371 38.28 -22.64 83.00
CA GLY A 371 39.48 -23.46 83.30
C GLY A 371 39.36 -24.96 82.97
N LYS A 372 38.13 -25.47 82.82
CA LYS A 372 37.90 -26.91 82.43
C LYS A 372 37.85 -27.14 80.90
N TYR A 373 37.59 -26.12 80.15
CA TYR A 373 37.45 -26.22 78.70
C TYR A 373 38.79 -26.28 77.96
N PRO A 374 39.87 -25.55 78.33
CA PRO A 374 41.16 -25.64 77.72
C PRO A 374 41.75 -27.03 77.66
N ALA A 375 41.65 -27.80 78.71
CA ALA A 375 42.16 -29.17 78.77
C ALA A 375 41.48 -30.10 77.76
N ARG A 376 40.16 -29.96 77.61
CA ARG A 376 39.37 -30.73 76.61
C ARG A 376 39.68 -30.33 75.18
N LEU A 377 39.85 -29.02 74.90
CA LEU A 377 40.24 -28.51 73.63
C LEU A 377 41.69 -28.91 73.28
N GLN A 378 42.56 -28.99 74.23
CA GLN A 378 43.94 -29.46 74.06
C GLN A 378 43.98 -30.96 73.68
N GLN A 379 43.13 -31.79 74.32
CA GLN A 379 42.99 -33.22 73.94
C GLN A 379 42.46 -33.36 72.52
N MET A 380 41.53 -32.48 72.12
CA MET A 380 41.00 -32.48 70.73
C MET A 380 42.04 -32.06 69.69
N SER A 381 42.91 -31.09 70.03
CA SER A 381 44.02 -30.67 69.13
C SER A 381 44.99 -31.80 68.89
N LEU A 382 45.24 -32.66 69.83
CA LEU A 382 46.14 -33.82 69.71
C LEU A 382 45.57 -34.91 68.79
N ALA A 383 44.26 -34.95 68.61
CA ALA A 383 43.58 -35.89 67.71
C ALA A 383 43.41 -35.32 66.27
N ALA A 384 43.84 -34.12 66.05
CA ALA A 384 43.76 -33.50 64.71
C ALA A 384 44.78 -34.10 63.77
N PRO A 385 44.56 -34.08 62.41
CA PRO A 385 45.57 -34.40 61.40
C PRO A 385 46.85 -33.59 61.61
N GLU A 386 48.00 -34.15 61.20
CA GLU A 386 49.33 -33.51 61.38
C GLU A 386 49.39 -32.04 61.00
N ASP A 387 48.72 -31.65 59.94
CA ASP A 387 48.65 -30.27 59.46
C ASP A 387 47.97 -29.30 60.47
N PHE A 388 47.20 -29.83 61.42
CA PHE A 388 46.47 -29.08 62.49
C PHE A 388 47.00 -29.28 63.89
N GLN A 389 48.02 -30.13 64.05
CA GLN A 389 48.58 -30.40 65.39
C GLN A 389 49.26 -29.20 66.02
N HIS A 390 49.76 -28.26 65.23
CA HIS A 390 50.37 -27.02 65.68
C HIS A 390 49.32 -25.97 66.08
N PHE A 391 48.07 -26.24 65.85
CA PHE A 391 46.94 -25.36 66.07
C PHE A 391 46.39 -25.47 67.48
N SER A 392 46.77 -24.54 68.35
CA SER A 392 46.27 -24.53 69.72
C SER A 392 44.86 -23.95 69.85
N LEU A 393 43.84 -24.76 69.79
CA LEU A 393 42.43 -24.35 70.02
C LEU A 393 42.25 -23.62 71.38
N SER A 394 43.05 -23.91 72.35
CA SER A 394 43.02 -23.26 73.71
C SER A 394 43.46 -21.80 73.67
N SER A 395 44.22 -21.39 72.67
CA SER A 395 44.67 -20.00 72.49
C SER A 395 43.72 -19.08 71.70
N LEU A 396 42.66 -19.65 71.11
CA LEU A 396 41.70 -18.87 70.36
C LEU A 396 40.75 -18.06 71.23
N PRO A 397 40.47 -16.82 70.83
CA PRO A 397 39.41 -16.06 71.48
C PRO A 397 38.08 -16.76 71.34
N HIS A 398 37.31 -16.73 72.45
CA HIS A 398 36.02 -17.42 72.57
C HIS A 398 35.05 -17.10 71.41
N ARG A 399 35.11 -15.89 70.84
CA ARG A 399 34.32 -15.51 69.64
C ARG A 399 34.70 -16.30 68.42
N GLN A 400 35.98 -16.56 68.21
CA GLN A 400 36.46 -17.35 67.05
C GLN A 400 36.11 -18.84 67.22
N LEU A 401 36.20 -19.38 68.39
CA LEU A 401 35.77 -20.74 68.70
C LEU A 401 34.27 -20.94 68.48
N ALA A 402 33.46 -19.97 68.93
CA ALA A 402 32.02 -20.01 68.68
C ALA A 402 31.67 -19.94 67.19
N ALA A 403 32.36 -19.09 66.47
CA ALA A 403 32.16 -18.96 65.01
C ALA A 403 32.61 -20.22 64.26
N LEU A 404 33.70 -20.87 64.66
CA LEU A 404 34.14 -22.18 64.15
C LEU A 404 33.09 -23.27 64.41
N ALA A 405 32.50 -23.29 65.58
CA ALA A 405 31.45 -24.25 65.87
C ALA A 405 30.16 -24.00 65.11
N ASP A 406 29.78 -22.72 64.96
CA ASP A 406 28.63 -22.33 64.18
C ASP A 406 28.85 -22.68 62.65
N ALA A 407 30.05 -22.49 62.12
CA ALA A 407 30.42 -22.91 60.78
C ALA A 407 30.41 -24.44 60.65
N GLY A 408 30.98 -25.17 61.62
CA GLY A 408 30.94 -26.61 61.66
C GLY A 408 29.50 -27.17 61.74
N GLU A 409 28.62 -26.54 62.51
CA GLU A 409 27.20 -26.93 62.63
C GLU A 409 26.45 -26.67 61.35
N MET A 410 26.74 -25.55 60.65
CA MET A 410 26.20 -25.26 59.31
C MET A 410 26.62 -26.32 58.29
N LEU A 411 27.85 -26.84 58.41
CA LEU A 411 28.38 -27.85 57.53
C LEU A 411 27.90 -29.29 57.89
N SER A 412 27.60 -29.54 59.19
CA SER A 412 27.15 -30.84 59.64
C SER A 412 25.69 -31.16 59.33
N HIS A 413 24.88 -30.12 59.19
CA HIS A 413 23.45 -30.29 58.91
C HIS A 413 23.15 -30.61 57.44
N GLN A 414 24.16 -30.55 56.54
CA GLN A 414 24.00 -30.88 55.15
C GLN A 414 25.20 -31.65 54.66
N THR A 415 25.03 -32.95 54.40
CA THR A 415 26.02 -33.80 53.66
C THR A 415 26.43 -33.16 52.35
N ASP A 416 25.61 -32.30 51.79
CA ASP A 416 25.84 -31.59 50.53
C ASP A 416 26.83 -30.43 50.66
N ASN A 417 27.15 -29.93 51.88
CA ASN A 417 28.06 -28.80 52.04
C ASN A 417 29.51 -29.12 51.74
N LEU A 418 29.94 -30.38 51.93
CA LEU A 418 31.25 -30.86 51.45
C LEU A 418 31.32 -30.85 49.95
N ALA A 419 30.29 -31.37 49.27
CA ALA A 419 30.20 -31.33 47.83
C ALA A 419 30.15 -29.89 47.27
N LEU A 420 29.51 -28.96 47.99
CA LEU A 420 29.52 -27.55 47.66
C LEU A 420 30.90 -26.92 47.77
N LEU A 421 31.70 -27.25 48.79
CA LEU A 421 33.07 -26.75 48.95
C LEU A 421 34.02 -27.39 47.90
N GLU A 422 33.82 -28.65 47.55
CA GLU A 422 34.53 -29.30 46.44
C GLU A 422 34.25 -28.63 45.09
N LEU A 423 33.05 -28.12 44.90
CA LEU A 423 32.66 -27.40 43.71
C LEU A 423 33.45 -26.09 43.51
N LEU A 424 33.98 -25.47 44.59
CA LEU A 424 34.89 -24.32 44.49
C LEU A 424 36.28 -24.69 43.92
N MET A 425 36.69 -25.95 43.97
CA MET A 425 37.98 -26.44 43.46
C MET A 425 37.93 -26.69 41.96
N HIS A 426 36.74 -26.77 41.36
CA HIS A 426 36.59 -26.88 39.92
C HIS A 426 36.61 -25.50 39.25
N ASP A 427 36.99 -25.45 37.98
CA ASP A 427 37.04 -24.18 37.23
C ASP A 427 35.73 -23.42 37.29
N GLU A 428 35.84 -22.09 37.32
CA GLU A 428 34.65 -21.21 37.32
C GLU A 428 33.85 -21.46 36.04
N PRO A 429 32.52 -21.67 36.11
CA PRO A 429 31.70 -21.71 34.92
C PRO A 429 31.86 -20.37 34.19
N ASP A 430 32.22 -20.43 32.92
CA ASP A 430 32.48 -19.27 32.10
C ASP A 430 31.25 -18.34 32.13
N GLY A 431 31.44 -17.12 32.67
CA GLY A 431 30.37 -16.10 32.70
C GLY A 431 29.85 -15.79 31.31
N GLN A 432 30.71 -15.92 30.30
CA GLN A 432 30.40 -15.75 28.90
C GLN A 432 29.40 -16.80 28.38
N GLN A 433 29.44 -18.02 28.91
CA GLN A 433 28.52 -19.09 28.50
C GLN A 433 27.07 -18.78 28.90
N GLU A 434 26.83 -18.23 30.09
CA GLU A 434 25.49 -17.83 30.51
C GLU A 434 24.96 -16.66 29.69
N GLU A 435 25.79 -15.65 29.38
CA GLU A 435 25.41 -14.52 28.54
C GLU A 435 25.07 -15.01 27.12
N ASN A 436 25.85 -15.91 26.56
CA ASN A 436 25.61 -16.48 25.23
C ASN A 436 24.29 -17.27 25.20
N LEU A 437 23.99 -18.07 26.24
CA LEU A 437 22.73 -18.80 26.34
C LEU A 437 21.52 -17.86 26.48
N VAL A 438 21.65 -16.80 27.28
CA VAL A 438 20.59 -15.79 27.43
C VAL A 438 20.36 -15.06 26.10
N SER A 439 21.43 -14.70 25.38
CA SER A 439 21.35 -14.11 24.04
C SER A 439 20.64 -15.03 23.07
N LEU A 440 21.02 -16.30 23.02
CA LEU A 440 20.40 -17.30 22.16
C LEU A 440 18.91 -17.49 22.48
N CYS A 441 18.52 -17.50 23.74
CA CYS A 441 17.11 -17.55 24.15
C CYS A 441 16.33 -16.31 23.63
N ALA A 442 16.92 -15.12 23.68
CA ALA A 442 16.31 -13.90 23.16
C ALA A 442 16.17 -13.95 21.62
N ASP A 443 17.19 -14.46 20.92
CA ASP A 443 17.15 -14.61 19.47
C ASP A 443 16.06 -15.61 19.04
N ILE A 444 15.95 -16.74 19.75
CA ILE A 444 14.89 -17.74 19.50
C ILE A 444 13.51 -17.15 19.77
N ALA A 445 13.33 -16.43 20.86
CA ALA A 445 12.06 -15.78 21.15
C ALA A 445 11.66 -14.78 20.05
N THR A 446 12.66 -14.06 19.52
CA THR A 446 12.46 -13.13 18.39
C THR A 446 12.07 -13.89 17.13
N LEU A 447 12.76 -14.98 16.79
CA LEU A 447 12.44 -15.81 15.64
C LEU A 447 11.06 -16.47 15.76
N ARG A 448 10.69 -16.95 16.93
CA ARG A 448 9.37 -17.51 17.20
C ARG A 448 8.26 -16.49 16.95
N LYS A 449 8.44 -15.26 17.46
CA LYS A 449 7.52 -14.16 17.18
C LYS A 449 7.43 -13.86 15.68
N GLN A 450 8.57 -13.85 15.00
CA GLN A 450 8.62 -13.62 13.56
C GLN A 450 7.92 -14.74 12.78
N TRP A 451 8.09 -15.99 13.19
CA TRP A 451 7.37 -17.12 12.58
C TRP A 451 5.85 -17.02 12.75
N GLN A 452 5.40 -16.61 13.92
CA GLN A 452 3.97 -16.34 14.15
C GLN A 452 3.45 -15.22 13.24
N GLN A 453 4.26 -14.18 13.00
CA GLN A 453 3.92 -13.12 12.03
C GLN A 453 3.84 -13.67 10.60
N VAL A 454 4.79 -14.51 10.19
CA VAL A 454 4.79 -15.17 8.87
C VAL A 454 3.53 -16.01 8.67
N THR A 455 3.20 -16.85 9.63
CA THR A 455 1.99 -17.70 9.58
C THR A 455 0.72 -16.85 9.50
N ARG A 456 0.65 -15.78 10.30
CA ARG A 456 -0.48 -14.84 10.26
C ARG A 456 -0.57 -14.13 8.92
N ALA A 457 0.55 -13.66 8.38
CA ALA A 457 0.59 -12.99 7.07
C ALA A 457 0.09 -13.90 5.95
N GLN A 458 0.49 -15.16 5.96
CA GLN A 458 -0.02 -16.15 5.00
C GLN A 458 -1.53 -16.39 5.14
N GLN A 459 -2.04 -16.47 6.36
CA GLN A 459 -3.48 -16.61 6.59
C GLN A 459 -4.26 -15.39 6.09
N VAL A 460 -3.79 -14.18 6.40
CA VAL A 460 -4.42 -12.92 5.95
C VAL A 460 -4.39 -12.83 4.42
N MET A 461 -3.27 -13.16 3.80
CA MET A 461 -3.15 -13.16 2.34
C MET A 461 -4.07 -14.21 1.69
N ALA A 462 -4.14 -15.42 2.25
CA ALA A 462 -5.03 -16.46 1.76
C ALA A 462 -6.52 -16.06 1.87
N GLN A 463 -6.91 -15.40 2.96
CA GLN A 463 -8.26 -14.86 3.12
C GLN A 463 -8.56 -13.78 2.08
N TYR A 464 -7.61 -12.85 1.87
CA TYR A 464 -7.73 -11.83 0.83
C TYR A 464 -7.89 -12.45 -0.56
N GLN A 465 -7.07 -13.44 -0.92
CA GLN A 465 -7.17 -14.16 -2.20
C GLN A 465 -8.47 -14.95 -2.33
N GLN A 466 -8.98 -15.50 -1.24
CA GLN A 466 -10.28 -16.19 -1.23
C GLN A 466 -11.44 -15.21 -1.43
N HIS A 467 -11.41 -14.03 -0.82
CA HIS A 467 -12.44 -13.00 -1.00
C HIS A 467 -12.37 -12.36 -2.40
N TYR A 468 -11.16 -12.21 -2.94
CA TYR A 468 -10.92 -11.56 -4.24
C TYR A 468 -10.09 -12.46 -5.18
N PRO A 469 -10.66 -13.60 -5.59
CA PRO A 469 -9.97 -14.55 -6.48
C PRO A 469 -9.68 -13.95 -7.86
N GLU A 470 -10.34 -12.84 -8.20
CA GLU A 470 -10.08 -12.08 -9.42
C GLU A 470 -8.70 -11.41 -9.43
N GLY A 471 -8.10 -11.19 -8.26
CA GLY A 471 -6.75 -10.65 -8.07
C GLY A 471 -6.64 -9.13 -8.20
N ASN A 472 -7.56 -8.47 -8.91
CA ASN A 472 -7.55 -7.03 -9.12
C ASN A 472 -8.96 -6.43 -9.23
N TRP A 473 -9.04 -5.11 -9.02
CA TRP A 473 -10.32 -4.39 -9.01
C TRP A 473 -11.05 -4.41 -10.35
N CYS A 474 -10.29 -4.32 -11.44
CA CYS A 474 -10.86 -4.36 -12.79
C CYS A 474 -11.65 -5.65 -13.05
N ASP A 475 -11.07 -6.79 -12.69
CA ASP A 475 -11.73 -8.08 -12.86
C ASP A 475 -12.90 -8.27 -11.88
N ILE A 476 -12.83 -7.69 -10.67
CA ILE A 476 -13.95 -7.65 -9.73
C ILE A 476 -15.12 -6.88 -10.35
N LEU A 477 -14.89 -5.67 -10.85
CA LEU A 477 -15.91 -4.88 -11.54
C LEU A 477 -16.50 -5.65 -12.70
N ARG A 478 -15.66 -6.21 -13.54
CA ARG A 478 -16.03 -6.94 -14.75
C ARG A 478 -16.85 -8.20 -14.48
N LYS A 479 -16.60 -8.92 -13.37
CA LYS A 479 -17.28 -10.19 -13.07
C LYS A 479 -18.47 -10.03 -12.14
N ARG A 480 -18.38 -9.11 -11.17
CA ARG A 480 -19.39 -8.98 -10.11
C ARG A 480 -20.39 -7.86 -10.34
N PHE A 481 -20.01 -6.79 -11.05
CA PHE A 481 -20.79 -5.54 -11.10
C PHE A 481 -21.24 -5.12 -12.50
N ILE A 482 -21.11 -6.00 -13.50
CA ILE A 482 -21.55 -5.68 -14.88
C ILE A 482 -23.00 -5.22 -14.90
N ARG A 483 -23.90 -5.92 -14.19
CA ARG A 483 -25.31 -5.60 -14.16
C ARG A 483 -25.55 -4.24 -13.51
N GLN A 484 -24.94 -3.97 -12.36
CA GLN A 484 -25.07 -2.70 -11.67
C GLN A 484 -24.57 -1.52 -12.54
N HIS A 485 -23.46 -1.69 -13.22
CA HIS A 485 -22.94 -0.68 -14.16
C HIS A 485 -23.93 -0.42 -15.30
N ARG A 486 -24.57 -1.45 -15.83
CA ARG A 486 -25.59 -1.29 -16.87
C ARG A 486 -26.84 -0.60 -16.32
N GLU A 487 -27.34 -1.02 -15.18
CA GLU A 487 -28.50 -0.39 -14.51
C GLU A 487 -28.23 1.09 -14.16
N MET A 488 -26.99 1.43 -13.77
CA MET A 488 -26.59 2.84 -13.56
C MET A 488 -26.66 3.64 -14.87
N PHE A 489 -26.20 3.08 -15.97
CA PHE A 489 -26.27 3.74 -17.27
C PHE A 489 -27.70 4.00 -17.71
N GLU A 490 -28.59 3.00 -17.62
CA GLU A 490 -30.00 3.12 -17.96
C GLU A 490 -30.74 4.13 -17.06
N ALA A 491 -30.44 4.10 -15.76
CA ALA A 491 -31.00 5.06 -14.81
C ALA A 491 -30.49 6.49 -15.07
N ALA A 492 -29.22 6.67 -15.48
CA ALA A 492 -28.68 7.97 -15.85
C ALA A 492 -29.39 8.56 -17.08
N ILE A 493 -29.65 7.74 -18.09
CA ILE A 493 -30.42 8.15 -19.27
C ILE A 493 -31.82 8.63 -18.84
N GLY A 494 -32.53 7.85 -18.04
CA GLY A 494 -33.86 8.21 -17.56
C GLY A 494 -33.84 9.49 -16.73
N TYR A 495 -32.87 9.63 -15.84
CA TYR A 495 -32.69 10.86 -15.03
C TYR A 495 -32.43 12.09 -15.90
N LEU A 496 -31.50 12.00 -16.85
CA LEU A 496 -31.15 13.09 -17.77
C LEU A 496 -32.32 13.46 -18.69
N TRP A 497 -33.11 12.47 -19.12
CA TRP A 497 -34.33 12.75 -19.88
C TRP A 497 -35.31 13.58 -19.06
N GLN A 498 -35.57 13.21 -17.80
CA GLN A 498 -36.42 13.99 -16.92
C GLN A 498 -35.85 15.40 -16.69
N GLU A 499 -34.53 15.57 -16.59
CA GLU A 499 -33.89 16.87 -16.48
C GLU A 499 -34.08 17.72 -17.74
N GLN A 500 -34.04 17.12 -18.94
CA GLN A 500 -34.37 17.82 -20.18
C GLN A 500 -35.85 18.28 -20.18
N LEU A 501 -36.77 17.42 -19.78
CA LEU A 501 -38.21 17.80 -19.68
C LEU A 501 -38.45 18.92 -18.68
N LYS A 502 -37.75 18.93 -17.58
CA LYS A 502 -37.78 19.97 -16.57
C LYS A 502 -37.29 21.32 -17.11
N ARG A 503 -36.24 21.30 -17.94
CA ARG A 503 -35.59 22.50 -18.51
C ARG A 503 -35.99 22.74 -19.97
N LYS A 504 -37.04 22.14 -20.48
CA LYS A 504 -37.39 22.13 -21.93
C LYS A 504 -37.53 23.54 -22.53
N ILE A 505 -38.03 24.54 -21.81
CA ILE A 505 -38.16 25.90 -22.31
C ILE A 505 -36.78 26.52 -22.59
N GLU A 506 -35.86 26.40 -21.66
CA GLU A 506 -34.47 26.86 -21.82
C GLU A 506 -33.77 26.14 -22.97
N LEU A 507 -33.94 24.81 -23.01
CA LEU A 507 -33.29 23.95 -24.02
C LEU A 507 -33.85 24.22 -25.44
N GLU A 508 -35.15 24.53 -25.59
CA GLU A 508 -35.71 24.96 -26.89
C GLU A 508 -35.08 26.27 -27.38
N GLU A 509 -34.83 27.22 -26.48
CA GLU A 509 -34.13 28.45 -26.83
C GLU A 509 -32.70 28.18 -27.30
N VAL A 510 -31.95 27.36 -26.57
CA VAL A 510 -30.57 26.94 -26.90
C VAL A 510 -30.54 26.26 -28.27
N LEU A 511 -31.43 25.30 -28.51
CA LEU A 511 -31.50 24.56 -29.77
C LEU A 511 -31.87 25.45 -30.96
N THR A 512 -32.78 26.41 -30.75
CA THR A 512 -33.16 27.37 -31.76
C THR A 512 -31.95 28.24 -32.18
N HIS A 513 -31.20 28.68 -31.19
CA HIS A 513 -29.98 29.45 -31.41
C HIS A 513 -28.91 28.57 -32.14
N TRP A 514 -28.67 27.36 -31.64
CA TRP A 514 -27.70 26.46 -32.27
C TRP A 514 -28.05 26.08 -33.70
N ARG A 515 -29.35 25.83 -33.99
CA ARG A 515 -29.86 25.62 -35.33
C ARG A 515 -29.54 26.80 -36.27
N ALA A 516 -29.71 28.01 -35.77
CA ALA A 516 -29.40 29.23 -36.54
C ALA A 516 -27.89 29.29 -36.84
N LEU A 517 -27.03 29.00 -35.88
CA LEU A 517 -25.57 28.94 -36.06
C LEU A 517 -25.19 27.87 -37.12
N MET A 518 -25.74 26.66 -37.01
CA MET A 518 -25.48 25.58 -37.95
C MET A 518 -25.94 25.90 -39.36
N SER A 519 -27.01 26.70 -39.51
CA SER A 519 -27.55 27.15 -40.77
C SER A 519 -26.91 28.45 -41.31
N ASN A 520 -25.82 28.89 -40.70
CA ASN A 520 -25.15 30.16 -41.05
C ASN A 520 -26.03 31.41 -40.85
N ARG A 521 -26.98 31.37 -39.95
CA ARG A 521 -27.90 32.49 -39.66
C ARG A 521 -27.66 33.01 -38.24
N ARG A 522 -27.84 34.30 -38.04
CA ARG A 522 -27.87 34.92 -36.70
C ARG A 522 -29.28 34.77 -36.14
N SER A 523 -29.41 34.22 -34.92
CA SER A 523 -30.67 34.24 -34.18
C SER A 523 -30.81 35.51 -33.35
N ALA A 524 -32.02 35.78 -32.91
CA ALA A 524 -32.28 36.92 -32.02
C ALA A 524 -31.53 36.82 -30.70
N GLY A 525 -31.21 35.58 -30.26
CA GLY A 525 -30.44 35.31 -29.03
C GLY A 525 -28.94 35.31 -29.19
N TYR A 526 -28.41 35.56 -30.41
CA TYR A 526 -26.97 35.42 -30.71
C TYR A 526 -26.07 36.16 -29.74
N TYR A 527 -26.33 37.44 -29.52
CA TYR A 527 -25.52 38.28 -28.64
C TYR A 527 -25.69 37.90 -27.16
N ARG A 528 -26.86 37.44 -26.76
CA ARG A 528 -27.13 36.97 -25.39
C ARG A 528 -26.26 35.78 -25.02
N TRP A 529 -26.06 34.83 -25.94
CA TRP A 529 -25.31 33.63 -25.68
C TRP A 529 -23.81 33.79 -25.91
N LEU A 530 -23.36 34.80 -26.68
CA LEU A 530 -21.93 35.08 -26.84
C LEU A 530 -21.25 35.39 -25.50
N ASP A 531 -21.92 36.09 -24.60
CA ASP A 531 -21.38 36.40 -23.28
C ASP A 531 -21.56 35.28 -22.25
N LYS A 532 -22.24 34.17 -22.64
CA LYS A 532 -22.63 33.04 -21.77
C LYS A 532 -22.38 31.71 -22.44
N LEU A 533 -21.23 31.57 -23.09
CA LEU A 533 -20.91 30.38 -23.87
C LEU A 533 -20.88 29.12 -23.00
N ASP A 534 -20.37 29.20 -21.77
CA ASP A 534 -20.33 28.06 -20.84
C ASP A 534 -21.74 27.57 -20.50
N GLU A 535 -22.70 28.49 -20.25
CA GLU A 535 -24.11 28.13 -20.01
C GLU A 535 -24.73 27.52 -21.28
N PHE A 536 -24.44 28.09 -22.45
CA PHE A 536 -24.93 27.60 -23.73
C PHE A 536 -24.46 26.17 -24.00
N TYR A 537 -23.16 25.91 -23.91
CA TYR A 537 -22.62 24.58 -24.18
C TYR A 537 -22.98 23.57 -23.11
N ARG A 538 -23.12 23.98 -21.84
CA ARG A 538 -23.64 23.15 -20.77
C ARG A 538 -25.08 22.69 -21.06
N ALA A 539 -25.93 23.59 -21.48
CA ALA A 539 -27.29 23.28 -21.89
C ALA A 539 -27.34 22.43 -23.18
N LEU A 540 -26.54 22.80 -24.19
CA LEU A 540 -26.45 22.04 -25.45
C LEU A 540 -25.95 20.61 -25.22
N SER A 541 -24.95 20.41 -24.38
CA SER A 541 -24.44 19.08 -24.05
C SER A 541 -25.40 18.25 -23.20
N LEU A 542 -26.39 18.86 -22.53
CA LEU A 542 -27.48 18.13 -21.91
C LEU A 542 -28.41 17.49 -22.95
N VAL A 543 -28.59 18.18 -24.07
CA VAL A 543 -29.39 17.68 -25.19
C VAL A 543 -28.59 16.70 -26.05
N TYR A 544 -27.37 17.07 -26.41
CA TYR A 544 -26.48 16.26 -27.24
C TYR A 544 -25.15 16.02 -26.53
N PRO A 545 -25.10 15.06 -25.60
CA PRO A 545 -23.89 14.78 -24.85
C PRO A 545 -22.74 14.26 -25.74
N VAL A 546 -23.06 13.66 -26.90
CA VAL A 546 -22.07 13.19 -27.86
C VAL A 546 -22.24 13.93 -29.19
N MET A 547 -21.24 14.68 -29.58
CA MET A 547 -21.17 15.34 -30.88
C MET A 547 -20.11 14.67 -31.71
N ALA A 548 -20.51 14.05 -32.82
CA ALA A 548 -19.63 13.30 -33.69
C ALA A 548 -19.47 14.00 -35.03
N THR A 549 -18.23 14.24 -35.46
CA THR A 549 -17.94 14.99 -36.71
C THR A 549 -16.57 14.61 -37.26
N THR A 550 -16.30 15.00 -38.50
CA THR A 550 -14.92 14.95 -39.00
C THR A 550 -14.09 16.07 -38.38
N LEU A 551 -12.77 15.83 -38.26
CA LEU A 551 -11.84 16.82 -37.71
C LEU A 551 -11.96 18.16 -38.42
N VAL A 552 -12.05 18.14 -39.79
CA VAL A 552 -12.22 19.33 -40.63
C VAL A 552 -13.53 20.06 -40.39
N SER A 553 -14.57 19.39 -39.91
CA SER A 553 -15.90 19.97 -39.65
C SER A 553 -16.17 20.26 -38.17
N ALA A 554 -15.24 19.98 -37.28
CA ALA A 554 -15.40 20.14 -35.82
C ALA A 554 -15.83 21.59 -35.44
N TRP A 555 -15.27 22.57 -36.12
CA TRP A 555 -15.65 23.98 -35.94
C TRP A 555 -17.14 24.28 -36.19
N LYS A 556 -17.80 23.52 -37.09
CA LYS A 556 -19.23 23.70 -37.36
C LYS A 556 -20.06 23.34 -36.12
N VAL A 557 -19.67 22.27 -35.43
CA VAL A 557 -20.33 21.81 -34.19
C VAL A 557 -20.06 22.80 -33.07
N ALA A 558 -18.85 23.30 -32.95
CA ALA A 558 -18.47 24.29 -31.97
C ALA A 558 -19.09 25.68 -32.24
N GLY A 559 -19.76 25.91 -33.40
CA GLY A 559 -20.44 27.17 -33.70
C GLY A 559 -19.52 28.33 -34.09
N TYR A 560 -18.21 28.10 -34.21
CA TYR A 560 -17.22 29.12 -34.56
C TYR A 560 -16.84 29.09 -36.01
N ARG A 561 -16.89 30.22 -36.67
CA ARG A 561 -16.59 30.34 -38.09
C ARG A 561 -15.14 30.69 -38.41
N LYS A 562 -14.47 31.39 -37.50
CA LYS A 562 -13.08 31.82 -37.64
C LYS A 562 -12.40 31.89 -36.30
N LEU A 563 -11.12 31.55 -36.26
CA LEU A 563 -10.25 31.75 -35.08
C LEU A 563 -10.20 33.23 -34.64
N ASP A 564 -10.41 34.17 -35.57
CA ASP A 564 -10.51 35.61 -35.27
C ASP A 564 -11.68 35.96 -34.37
N GLU A 565 -12.77 35.19 -34.40
CA GLU A 565 -13.92 35.36 -33.49
C GLU A 565 -13.63 34.81 -32.08
N LEU A 566 -12.65 33.89 -31.97
CA LEU A 566 -12.18 33.33 -30.68
C LEU A 566 -11.17 34.22 -29.95
N ARG A 567 -10.56 35.21 -30.65
CA ARG A 567 -9.52 36.09 -30.06
C ARG A 567 -9.96 36.87 -28.80
N GLY A 568 -11.23 36.94 -28.54
CA GLY A 568 -11.77 37.57 -27.33
C GLY A 568 -12.28 36.63 -26.25
N HIS A 569 -12.31 35.33 -26.53
CA HIS A 569 -12.89 34.33 -25.62
C HIS A 569 -11.82 33.28 -25.25
N LYS A 570 -11.69 32.98 -23.98
CA LYS A 570 -10.79 31.91 -23.52
C LYS A 570 -11.13 30.61 -24.26
N PRO A 571 -10.12 29.90 -24.81
CA PRO A 571 -10.35 28.59 -25.41
C PRO A 571 -10.90 27.62 -24.35
N TRP A 572 -11.62 26.67 -24.84
CA TRP A 572 -12.26 25.57 -24.09
C TRP A 572 -11.32 24.84 -23.14
#